data_c86e2cb4f7a3b689d1e77c3672990c89
#
_entry.id   c86e2cb4f7a3b689d1e77c3672990c89
#
_cell.length_a   1.000
_cell.length_b   1.000
_cell.length_c   1.000
_cell.angle_alpha   90.00
_cell.angle_beta   90.00
_cell.angle_gamma   90.00
#
_symmetry.space_group_name_H-M   'P 1'
#
loop_
_entity.id
_entity.type
_entity.pdbx_description
1 polymer ?
#
loop_
_entity_poly.entity_id
_entity_poly.type
_entity_poly.pdbx_seq_one_letter_code
_entity_poly.pdbx_strand_id
1 'polypeptide(L)'
;MNPLRLVPPVGPGIAIEEGAFVAFRRELDYIYRTFRRLGAPSFDIDDLAQDLFIVLRRSWKEYDPTRPLRPYLFGIAFRIAAAHARKRRREVALGILPVDDPGPGPDELLGAKQARAVLLAALDRIPLPRRAVLIMHELDDVPVAQVAEALSIPRFTVYSRLRKARRELRVAIRRLSRQTP
;
A
#
# COMPACT_ATOMS: atom_id res chain seq x y z
N MET A 1 10.47 -52.24 -8.77
CA MET A 1 10.49 -51.39 -9.97
C MET A 1 9.47 -50.29 -9.73
N ASN A 2 9.93 -49.10 -9.41
CA ASN A 2 9.09 -47.93 -9.12
C ASN A 2 9.13 -47.02 -10.35
N PRO A 3 8.04 -46.79 -11.06
CA PRO A 3 8.05 -45.87 -12.19
C PRO A 3 8.03 -44.44 -11.65
N LEU A 4 9.18 -43.78 -11.71
CA LEU A 4 9.29 -42.32 -11.60
C LEU A 4 8.31 -41.69 -12.58
N ARG A 5 7.18 -41.19 -12.06
CA ARG A 5 6.32 -40.29 -12.83
C ARG A 5 7.14 -39.09 -13.24
N LEU A 6 7.50 -39.05 -14.52
CA LEU A 6 8.02 -37.84 -15.13
C LEU A 6 6.95 -36.75 -14.94
N VAL A 7 7.28 -35.77 -14.11
CA VAL A 7 6.53 -34.51 -14.07
C VAL A 7 6.79 -33.85 -15.42
N PRO A 8 5.75 -33.52 -16.20
CA PRO A 8 5.95 -32.86 -17.50
C PRO A 8 6.68 -31.54 -17.28
N PRO A 9 7.52 -31.09 -18.24
CA PRO A 9 8.20 -29.81 -18.13
C PRO A 9 7.17 -28.70 -17.92
N VAL A 10 7.36 -27.92 -16.87
CA VAL A 10 6.51 -26.80 -16.49
C VAL A 10 6.53 -25.81 -17.66
N GLY A 11 5.39 -25.64 -18.34
CA GLY A 11 5.29 -24.71 -19.46
C GLY A 11 5.58 -23.27 -19.00
N PRO A 12 6.02 -22.37 -19.90
CA PRO A 12 6.42 -21.00 -19.54
C PRO A 12 5.31 -20.22 -18.80
N GLY A 13 4.06 -20.58 -18.94
CA GLY A 13 2.94 -19.99 -18.21
C GLY A 13 2.93 -20.34 -16.71
N ILE A 14 3.30 -21.57 -16.35
CA ILE A 14 3.33 -22.03 -14.95
C ILE A 14 4.50 -21.40 -14.20
N ALA A 15 5.68 -21.29 -14.85
CA ALA A 15 6.85 -20.64 -14.26
C ALA A 15 6.60 -19.13 -13.94
N ILE A 16 5.80 -18.46 -14.75
CA ILE A 16 5.40 -17.06 -14.52
C ILE A 16 4.43 -16.94 -13.34
N GLU A 17 3.47 -17.83 -13.25
CA GLU A 17 2.51 -17.86 -12.14
C GLU A 17 3.22 -18.17 -10.81
N GLU A 18 4.16 -19.12 -10.81
CA GLU A 18 4.98 -19.44 -9.65
C GLU A 18 5.84 -18.24 -9.23
N GLY A 19 6.46 -17.52 -10.15
CA GLY A 19 7.27 -16.35 -9.86
C GLY A 19 6.47 -15.23 -9.19
N ALA A 20 5.30 -14.90 -9.71
CA ALA A 20 4.40 -13.90 -9.13
C ALA A 20 3.90 -14.32 -7.74
N PHE A 21 3.58 -15.60 -7.57
CA PHE A 21 3.10 -16.13 -6.30
C PHE A 21 4.19 -16.12 -5.22
N VAL A 22 5.41 -16.54 -5.56
CA VAL A 22 6.55 -16.50 -4.64
C VAL A 22 6.88 -15.07 -4.23
N ALA A 23 6.89 -14.13 -5.18
CA ALA A 23 7.10 -12.71 -4.92
C ALA A 23 6.02 -12.13 -4.01
N PHE A 24 4.75 -12.43 -4.27
CA PHE A 24 3.61 -12.00 -3.45
C PHE A 24 3.72 -12.53 -2.03
N ARG A 25 3.94 -13.84 -1.86
CA ARG A 25 4.08 -14.46 -0.53
C ARG A 25 5.22 -13.87 0.27
N ARG A 26 6.38 -13.65 -0.35
CA ARG A 26 7.55 -13.05 0.31
C ARG A 26 7.29 -11.64 0.81
N GLU A 27 6.51 -10.85 0.08
CA GLU A 27 6.23 -9.46 0.39
C GLU A 27 4.85 -9.23 1.04
N LEU A 28 4.16 -10.29 1.49
CA LEU A 28 2.80 -10.22 2.01
C LEU A 28 2.68 -9.21 3.17
N ASP A 29 3.57 -9.26 4.15
CA ASP A 29 3.59 -8.32 5.27
C ASP A 29 3.80 -6.87 4.83
N TYR A 30 4.62 -6.65 3.78
CA TYR A 30 4.83 -5.34 3.19
C TYR A 30 3.55 -4.84 2.52
N ILE A 31 2.85 -5.70 1.78
CA ILE A 31 1.60 -5.38 1.08
C ILE A 31 0.52 -4.98 2.10
N TYR A 32 0.33 -5.74 3.16
CA TYR A 32 -0.64 -5.45 4.22
C TYR A 32 -0.34 -4.12 4.92
N ARG A 33 0.93 -3.89 5.28
CA ARG A 33 1.38 -2.62 5.86
C ARG A 33 1.14 -1.45 4.91
N THR A 34 1.38 -1.66 3.62
CA THR A 34 1.19 -0.63 2.60
C THR A 34 -0.28 -0.22 2.51
N PHE A 35 -1.22 -1.17 2.40
CA PHE A 35 -2.65 -0.86 2.37
C PHE A 35 -3.12 -0.14 3.63
N ARG A 36 -2.68 -0.60 4.81
CA ARG A 36 -2.99 0.05 6.08
C ARG A 36 -2.48 1.49 6.13
N ARG A 37 -1.25 1.74 5.70
CA ARG A 37 -0.66 3.08 5.62
C ARG A 37 -1.33 3.96 4.56
N LEU A 38 -1.85 3.38 3.49
CA LEU A 38 -2.64 4.09 2.47
C LEU A 38 -4.07 4.40 2.95
N GLY A 39 -4.50 3.91 4.12
CA GLY A 39 -5.79 4.19 4.73
C GLY A 39 -6.90 3.25 4.29
N ALA A 40 -6.56 2.05 3.89
CA ALA A 40 -7.55 0.99 3.68
C ALA A 40 -8.11 0.53 5.04
N PRO A 41 -9.43 0.38 5.17
CA PRO A 41 -10.04 -0.24 6.35
C PRO A 41 -9.49 -1.64 6.58
N SER A 42 -9.33 -2.03 7.84
CA SER A 42 -8.71 -3.33 8.16
C SER A 42 -9.48 -4.53 7.60
N PHE A 43 -10.80 -4.44 7.53
CA PHE A 43 -11.67 -5.48 6.99
C PHE A 43 -11.61 -5.61 5.45
N ASP A 44 -11.10 -4.60 4.73
CA ASP A 44 -10.97 -4.64 3.27
C ASP A 44 -9.55 -5.07 2.82
N ILE A 45 -8.58 -5.14 3.72
CA ILE A 45 -7.16 -5.36 3.35
C ILE A 45 -6.96 -6.71 2.67
N ASP A 46 -7.64 -7.75 3.10
CA ASP A 46 -7.53 -9.09 2.51
C ASP A 46 -7.99 -9.09 1.05
N ASP A 47 -9.12 -8.47 0.76
CA ASP A 47 -9.65 -8.35 -0.60
C ASP A 47 -8.74 -7.50 -1.49
N LEU A 48 -8.22 -6.38 -0.95
CA LEU A 48 -7.28 -5.52 -1.67
C LEU A 48 -5.95 -6.22 -1.95
N ALA A 49 -5.49 -7.09 -1.04
CA ALA A 49 -4.30 -7.91 -1.25
C ALA A 49 -4.54 -8.98 -2.34
N GLN A 50 -5.72 -9.58 -2.40
CA GLN A 50 -6.10 -10.49 -3.48
C GLN A 50 -6.16 -9.76 -4.83
N ASP A 51 -6.76 -8.57 -4.88
CA ASP A 51 -6.77 -7.73 -6.07
C ASP A 51 -5.36 -7.40 -6.53
N LEU A 52 -4.45 -7.09 -5.59
CA LEU A 52 -3.04 -6.85 -5.90
C LEU A 52 -2.40 -8.10 -6.51
N PHE A 53 -2.64 -9.27 -5.95
CA PHE A 53 -2.12 -10.52 -6.50
C PHE A 53 -2.60 -10.78 -7.93
N ILE A 54 -3.89 -10.54 -8.21
CA ILE A 54 -4.47 -10.70 -9.55
C ILE A 54 -3.78 -9.77 -10.55
N VAL A 55 -3.58 -8.49 -10.18
CA VAL A 55 -2.86 -7.52 -11.03
C VAL A 55 -1.40 -7.91 -11.20
N LEU A 56 -0.71 -8.28 -10.12
CA LEU A 56 0.68 -8.73 -10.14
C LEU A 56 0.88 -9.91 -11.08
N ARG A 57 0.02 -10.94 -11.00
CA ARG A 57 0.07 -12.12 -11.85
C ARG A 57 -0.07 -11.76 -13.33
N ARG A 58 -1.00 -10.86 -13.66
CA ARG A 58 -1.24 -10.41 -15.05
C ARG A 58 -0.08 -9.63 -15.62
N SER A 59 0.56 -8.79 -14.81
CA SER A 59 1.66 -7.90 -15.23
C SER A 59 3.05 -8.47 -14.95
N TRP A 60 3.15 -9.70 -14.42
CA TRP A 60 4.43 -10.30 -14.05
C TRP A 60 5.40 -10.48 -15.23
N LYS A 61 4.87 -10.73 -16.41
CA LYS A 61 5.67 -10.85 -17.66
C LYS A 61 6.38 -9.56 -18.03
N GLU A 62 5.79 -8.42 -17.66
CA GLU A 62 6.29 -7.08 -17.94
C GLU A 62 7.21 -6.55 -16.83
N TYR A 63 7.24 -7.26 -15.69
CA TYR A 63 8.09 -6.88 -14.57
C TYR A 63 9.57 -7.15 -14.89
N ASP A 64 10.39 -6.11 -14.80
CA ASP A 64 11.83 -6.19 -14.96
C ASP A 64 12.47 -6.58 -13.61
N PRO A 65 13.05 -7.80 -13.48
CA PRO A 65 13.62 -8.29 -12.23
C PRO A 65 14.87 -7.52 -11.76
N THR A 66 15.46 -6.67 -12.62
CA THR A 66 16.55 -5.77 -12.22
C THR A 66 16.07 -4.58 -11.40
N ARG A 67 14.77 -4.32 -11.36
CA ARG A 67 14.15 -3.24 -10.60
C ARG A 67 13.72 -3.71 -9.21
N PRO A 68 13.75 -2.82 -8.21
CA PRO A 68 13.26 -3.16 -6.87
C PRO A 68 11.78 -3.53 -6.89
N LEU A 69 11.44 -4.68 -6.31
CA LEU A 69 10.08 -5.21 -6.32
C LEU A 69 9.10 -4.36 -5.49
N ARG A 70 9.52 -3.88 -4.31
CA ARG A 70 8.63 -3.13 -3.42
C ARG A 70 8.06 -1.84 -4.01
N PRO A 71 8.83 -0.97 -4.69
CA PRO A 71 8.27 0.19 -5.38
C PRO A 71 7.24 -0.20 -6.45
N TYR A 72 7.48 -1.28 -7.17
CA TYR A 72 6.52 -1.80 -8.16
C TYR A 72 5.21 -2.27 -7.51
N LEU A 73 5.29 -3.08 -6.43
CA LEU A 73 4.13 -3.50 -5.65
C LEU A 73 3.39 -2.31 -5.04
N PHE A 74 4.13 -1.30 -4.54
CA PHE A 74 3.52 -0.09 -4.02
C PHE A 74 2.71 0.65 -5.08
N GLY A 75 3.23 0.77 -6.30
CA GLY A 75 2.51 1.39 -7.41
C GLY A 75 1.19 0.67 -7.73
N ILE A 76 1.16 -0.66 -7.66
CA ILE A 76 -0.07 -1.45 -7.82
C ILE A 76 -1.01 -1.17 -6.65
N ALA A 77 -0.53 -1.29 -5.40
CA ALA A 77 -1.31 -1.06 -4.19
C ALA A 77 -1.94 0.35 -4.16
N PHE A 78 -1.18 1.37 -4.56
CA PHE A 78 -1.67 2.74 -4.63
C PHE A 78 -2.85 2.89 -5.61
N ARG A 79 -2.76 2.29 -6.80
CA ARG A 79 -3.85 2.34 -7.80
C ARG A 79 -5.11 1.65 -7.28
N ILE A 80 -4.97 0.50 -6.65
CA ILE A 80 -6.07 -0.25 -6.04
C ILE A 80 -6.69 0.56 -4.89
N ALA A 81 -5.89 1.03 -3.94
CA ALA A 81 -6.37 1.84 -2.82
C ALA A 81 -7.07 3.14 -3.28
N ALA A 82 -6.56 3.78 -4.35
CA ALA A 82 -7.19 4.97 -4.92
C ALA A 82 -8.54 4.65 -5.57
N ALA A 83 -8.66 3.53 -6.26
CA ALA A 83 -9.93 3.08 -6.84
C ALA A 83 -10.95 2.72 -5.74
N HIS A 84 -10.51 1.97 -4.74
CA HIS A 84 -11.31 1.61 -3.58
C HIS A 84 -11.82 2.83 -2.82
N ALA A 85 -10.95 3.80 -2.51
CA ALA A 85 -11.33 5.04 -1.82
C ALA A 85 -12.34 5.89 -2.63
N ARG A 86 -12.25 5.88 -3.96
CA ARG A 86 -13.25 6.56 -4.82
C ARG A 86 -14.60 5.85 -4.78
N LYS A 87 -14.61 4.51 -4.87
CA LYS A 87 -15.82 3.69 -4.79
C LYS A 87 -16.54 3.93 -3.46
N ARG A 88 -15.80 3.80 -2.34
CA ARG A 88 -16.33 4.00 -0.99
C ARG A 88 -16.93 5.38 -0.78
N ARG A 89 -16.27 6.45 -1.26
CA ARG A 89 -16.82 7.83 -1.18
C ARG A 89 -18.15 7.97 -1.94
N ARG A 90 -18.27 7.29 -3.09
CA ARG A 90 -19.53 7.27 -3.86
C ARG A 90 -20.62 6.55 -3.07
N GLU A 91 -20.31 5.40 -2.49
CA GLU A 91 -21.26 4.60 -1.71
C GLU A 91 -21.75 5.34 -0.45
N VAL A 92 -20.85 6.06 0.23
CA VAL A 92 -21.20 6.94 1.35
C VAL A 92 -22.07 8.10 0.86
N ALA A 93 -21.74 8.75 -0.26
CA ALA A 93 -22.52 9.85 -0.81
C ALA A 93 -23.92 9.43 -1.27
N LEU A 94 -24.09 8.16 -1.64
CA LEU A 94 -25.40 7.55 -2.00
C LEU A 94 -26.16 7.01 -0.78
N GLY A 95 -25.61 7.12 0.45
CA GLY A 95 -26.22 6.58 1.67
C GLY A 95 -26.19 5.04 1.77
N ILE A 96 -25.40 4.37 0.91
CA ILE A 96 -25.29 2.90 0.91
C ILE A 96 -24.40 2.42 2.07
N LEU A 97 -23.38 3.20 2.41
CA LEU A 97 -22.48 2.93 3.54
C LEU A 97 -22.56 4.04 4.57
N PRO A 98 -22.46 3.71 5.87
CA PRO A 98 -22.34 4.72 6.90
C PRO A 98 -21.05 5.53 6.70
N VAL A 99 -21.06 6.78 7.16
CA VAL A 99 -19.84 7.58 7.30
C VAL A 99 -19.06 6.97 8.45
N ASP A 100 -18.12 6.07 8.13
CA ASP A 100 -17.23 5.55 9.16
C ASP A 100 -16.27 6.65 9.61
N ASP A 101 -16.16 6.79 10.91
CA ASP A 101 -15.02 7.42 11.52
C ASP A 101 -13.85 6.42 11.47
N PRO A 102 -12.80 6.66 10.66
CA PRO A 102 -11.69 5.72 10.52
C PRO A 102 -10.68 5.91 11.65
N GLY A 103 -11.15 6.04 12.86
CA GLY A 103 -10.27 6.01 14.01
C GLY A 103 -9.91 4.57 14.36
N PRO A 104 -8.63 4.16 14.48
CA PRO A 104 -8.30 3.01 15.29
C PRO A 104 -8.76 3.34 16.70
N GLY A 105 -9.68 2.52 17.24
CA GLY A 105 -10.06 2.62 18.64
C GLY A 105 -8.83 2.62 19.55
N PRO A 106 -8.87 3.31 20.69
CA PRO A 106 -7.79 3.31 21.67
C PRO A 106 -7.76 1.95 22.36
N ASP A 107 -7.27 0.92 21.69
CA ASP A 107 -6.88 -0.29 22.38
C ASP A 107 -5.48 -0.10 22.93
N GLU A 108 -5.42 -0.06 24.24
CA GLU A 108 -4.32 -0.08 25.18
C GLU A 108 -3.04 -0.72 24.62
N LEU A 109 -2.10 0.10 24.18
CA LEU A 109 -0.82 -0.40 23.73
C LEU A 109 0.31 0.56 24.13
N LEU A 110 1.03 0.13 25.16
CA LEU A 110 2.24 0.76 25.69
C LEU A 110 3.29 1.09 24.60
N GLY A 111 3.72 2.33 24.55
CA GLY A 111 4.94 2.77 23.86
C GLY A 111 4.91 2.70 22.33
N ALA A 112 5.57 1.72 21.75
CA ALA A 112 5.77 1.61 20.29
C ALA A 112 4.48 1.41 19.47
N LYS A 113 3.48 0.74 20.05
CA LYS A 113 2.18 0.53 19.41
C LYS A 113 1.36 1.82 19.41
N GLN A 114 1.46 2.63 20.46
CA GLN A 114 0.81 3.94 20.52
C GLN A 114 1.42 4.91 19.50
N ALA A 115 2.75 4.95 19.38
CA ALA A 115 3.42 5.76 18.37
C ALA A 115 3.02 5.35 16.94
N ARG A 116 2.86 4.05 16.70
CA ARG A 116 2.39 3.52 15.41
C ARG A 116 0.93 3.91 15.14
N ALA A 117 0.06 3.85 16.13
CA ALA A 117 -1.34 4.26 15.99
C ALA A 117 -1.43 5.76 15.67
N VAL A 118 -0.68 6.60 16.38
CA VAL A 118 -0.59 8.04 16.12
C VAL A 118 -0.09 8.31 14.69
N LEU A 119 0.93 7.59 14.24
CA LEU A 119 1.44 7.73 12.86
C LEU A 119 0.36 7.38 11.82
N LEU A 120 -0.33 6.25 11.97
CA LEU A 120 -1.40 5.85 11.06
C LEU A 120 -2.53 6.89 11.04
N ALA A 121 -3.01 7.33 12.20
CA ALA A 121 -4.02 8.37 12.32
C ALA A 121 -3.57 9.71 11.72
N ALA A 122 -2.28 10.05 11.81
CA ALA A 122 -1.72 11.24 11.18
C ALA A 122 -1.66 11.08 9.64
N LEU A 123 -1.27 9.90 9.14
CA LEU A 123 -1.26 9.60 7.71
C LEU A 123 -2.67 9.69 7.10
N ASP A 124 -3.70 9.27 7.82
CA ASP A 124 -5.09 9.32 7.34
C ASP A 124 -5.61 10.74 7.12
N ARG A 125 -5.02 11.72 7.78
CA ARG A 125 -5.34 13.14 7.58
C ARG A 125 -4.66 13.76 6.36
N ILE A 126 -3.76 13.01 5.69
CA ILE A 126 -3.06 13.47 4.49
C ILE A 126 -3.79 12.92 3.25
N PRO A 127 -4.12 13.75 2.25
CA PRO A 127 -4.71 13.27 1.00
C PRO A 127 -3.88 12.17 0.33
N LEU A 128 -4.53 11.11 -0.12
CA LEU A 128 -3.91 9.87 -0.60
C LEU A 128 -2.74 10.07 -1.59
N PRO A 129 -2.80 10.98 -2.61
CA PRO A 129 -1.68 11.17 -3.52
C PRO A 129 -0.42 11.78 -2.88
N ARG A 130 -0.57 12.55 -1.79
CA ARG A 130 0.56 13.10 -1.02
C ARG A 130 1.06 12.11 0.02
N ARG A 131 0.14 11.38 0.65
CA ARG A 131 0.42 10.29 1.58
C ARG A 131 1.28 9.22 0.92
N ALA A 132 0.94 8.78 -0.31
CA ALA A 132 1.69 7.77 -1.04
C ALA A 132 3.16 8.18 -1.27
N VAL A 133 3.40 9.42 -1.70
CA VAL A 133 4.77 9.94 -1.88
C VAL A 133 5.54 9.95 -0.56
N LEU A 134 4.88 10.37 0.53
CA LEU A 134 5.48 10.41 1.86
C LEU A 134 5.86 9.01 2.36
N ILE A 135 4.96 8.03 2.21
CA ILE A 135 5.21 6.65 2.63
C ILE A 135 6.41 6.07 1.88
N MET A 136 6.40 6.15 0.54
CA MET A 136 7.49 5.60 -0.26
C MET A 136 8.84 6.22 0.08
N HIS A 137 8.90 7.54 0.20
CA HIS A 137 10.18 8.23 0.37
C HIS A 137 10.68 8.26 1.82
N GLU A 138 9.78 8.54 2.80
CA GLU A 138 10.17 8.72 4.20
C GLU A 138 10.11 7.44 5.04
N LEU A 139 9.23 6.49 4.68
CA LEU A 139 9.05 5.28 5.49
C LEU A 139 9.63 4.02 4.84
N ASP A 140 9.74 4.03 3.51
CA ASP A 140 10.25 2.89 2.74
C ASP A 140 11.61 3.22 2.07
N ASP A 141 12.20 4.42 2.32
CA ASP A 141 13.50 4.90 1.82
C ASP A 141 13.67 4.81 0.29
N VAL A 142 12.55 4.93 -0.46
CA VAL A 142 12.57 4.84 -1.92
C VAL A 142 13.09 6.15 -2.53
N PRO A 143 14.11 6.11 -3.41
CA PRO A 143 14.60 7.29 -4.10
C PRO A 143 13.52 8.00 -4.93
N VAL A 144 13.56 9.34 -4.99
CA VAL A 144 12.57 10.17 -5.71
C VAL A 144 12.34 9.72 -7.15
N ALA A 145 13.39 9.27 -7.85
CA ALA A 145 13.27 8.78 -9.21
C ALA A 145 12.36 7.54 -9.30
N GLN A 146 12.52 6.59 -8.38
CA GLN A 146 11.70 5.38 -8.31
C GLN A 146 10.28 5.68 -7.83
N VAL A 147 10.10 6.64 -6.91
CA VAL A 147 8.76 7.11 -6.51
C VAL A 147 8.01 7.70 -7.71
N ALA A 148 8.68 8.54 -8.50
CA ALA A 148 8.11 9.14 -9.71
C ALA A 148 7.64 8.07 -10.71
N GLU A 149 8.48 7.06 -10.92
CA GLU A 149 8.20 5.95 -11.81
C GLU A 149 7.05 5.08 -11.30
N ALA A 150 7.10 4.61 -10.04
CA ALA A 150 6.09 3.74 -9.44
C ALA A 150 4.68 4.36 -9.42
N LEU A 151 4.61 5.68 -9.18
CA LEU A 151 3.36 6.43 -9.15
C LEU A 151 2.99 7.05 -10.52
N SER A 152 3.82 6.87 -11.56
CA SER A 152 3.63 7.44 -12.88
C SER A 152 3.41 8.96 -12.87
N ILE A 153 4.27 9.70 -12.13
CA ILE A 153 4.21 11.16 -11.99
C ILE A 153 5.59 11.78 -12.24
N PRO A 154 5.66 13.04 -12.70
CA PRO A 154 6.94 13.73 -12.86
C PRO A 154 7.68 13.93 -11.52
N ARG A 155 9.02 13.94 -11.55
CA ARG A 155 9.86 14.15 -10.35
C ARG A 155 9.54 15.45 -9.61
N PHE A 156 9.29 16.54 -10.33
CA PHE A 156 8.91 17.81 -9.70
C PHE A 156 7.59 17.70 -8.92
N THR A 157 6.65 16.85 -9.38
CA THR A 157 5.41 16.55 -8.67
C THR A 157 5.68 15.78 -7.38
N VAL A 158 6.66 14.85 -7.38
CA VAL A 158 7.09 14.16 -6.16
C VAL A 158 7.59 15.17 -5.13
N TYR A 159 8.52 16.06 -5.51
CA TYR A 159 9.05 17.07 -4.59
C TYR A 159 7.96 18.00 -4.03
N SER A 160 7.04 18.47 -4.89
CA SER A 160 5.96 19.34 -4.45
C SER A 160 4.99 18.65 -3.49
N ARG A 161 4.63 17.40 -3.78
CA ARG A 161 3.77 16.57 -2.91
C ARG A 161 4.47 16.26 -1.59
N LEU A 162 5.74 15.89 -1.62
CA LEU A 162 6.53 15.58 -0.43
C LEU A 162 6.62 16.78 0.52
N ARG A 163 6.91 17.97 -0.01
CA ARG A 163 6.94 19.20 0.79
C ARG A 163 5.61 19.47 1.49
N LYS A 164 4.49 19.32 0.77
CA LYS A 164 3.15 19.51 1.34
C LYS A 164 2.83 18.43 2.38
N ALA A 165 3.10 17.17 2.07
CA ALA A 165 2.84 16.03 2.95
C ALA A 165 3.60 16.13 4.28
N ARG A 166 4.89 16.51 4.25
CA ARG A 166 5.70 16.75 5.47
C ARG A 166 5.08 17.81 6.37
N ARG A 167 4.56 18.90 5.79
CA ARG A 167 3.88 19.95 6.56
C ARG A 167 2.59 19.43 7.18
N GLU A 168 1.78 18.71 6.40
CA GLU A 168 0.51 18.12 6.83
C GLU A 168 0.72 17.09 7.94
N LEU A 169 1.72 16.22 7.79
CA LEU A 169 2.09 15.24 8.81
C LEU A 169 2.43 15.90 10.15
N ARG A 170 3.29 16.94 10.12
CA ARG A 170 3.66 17.68 11.35
C ARG A 170 2.44 18.30 12.03
N VAL A 171 1.53 18.87 11.27
CA VAL A 171 0.28 19.45 11.80
C VAL A 171 -0.61 18.37 12.39
N ALA A 172 -0.76 17.24 11.71
CA ALA A 172 -1.57 16.12 12.15
C ALA A 172 -1.03 15.51 13.46
N ILE A 173 0.27 15.25 13.53
CA ILE A 173 0.90 14.72 14.75
C ILE A 173 0.72 15.67 15.93
N ARG A 174 0.98 16.98 15.75
CA ARG A 174 0.79 17.97 16.83
C ARG A 174 -0.65 18.03 17.36
N ARG A 175 -1.64 17.85 16.48
CA ARG A 175 -3.05 17.82 16.90
C ARG A 175 -3.37 16.56 17.69
N LEU A 176 -2.89 15.41 17.24
CA LEU A 176 -3.11 14.13 17.91
C LEU A 176 -2.40 14.07 19.28
N SER A 177 -1.15 14.53 19.37
CA SER A 177 -0.40 14.57 20.63
C SER A 177 -0.99 15.51 21.69
N ARG A 178 -1.83 16.47 21.30
CA ARG A 178 -2.57 17.34 22.24
C ARG A 178 -3.90 16.75 22.71
N GLN A 179 -4.37 15.70 22.04
CA GLN A 179 -5.64 15.01 22.36
C GLN A 179 -5.43 13.75 23.21
N THR A 180 -4.17 13.34 23.36
CA THR A 180 -3.81 12.23 24.25
C THR A 180 -3.39 12.85 25.58
N PRO A 181 -4.15 12.60 26.69
CA PRO A 181 -3.85 13.11 28.02
C PRO A 181 -2.56 12.51 28.59
#